data_6ccee6a76466d629ee65b9a313853f05
#
_entry.id   6ccee6a76466d629ee65b9a313853f05
#
_cell.length_a   1.000
_cell.length_b   1.000
_cell.length_c   1.000
_cell.angle_alpha   90.00
_cell.angle_beta   90.00
_cell.angle_gamma   90.00
#
_symmetry.space_group_name_H-M   'P 1'
#
loop_
_entity.id
_entity.type
_entity.pdbx_description
1 polymer ?
#
loop_
_entity_poly.entity_id
_entity_poly.type
_entity_poly.pdbx_seq_one_letter_code
_entity_poly.pdbx_strand_id
1 'polypeptide(L)'
;TKAILIEPIKKNFLELKKNYKNSKNVSFENSAITKKNDIIYLFKVHDYYLNRYDDHVRGLNSFDINHLIKHGVQKKHIIKEKVFTLTFKELFKKYNLKKLDLLFIDVEGYDADLVIDFLKLKKFRSIIIFEYIHVNNIKLKKLLNLFKKYNYFYFDIGENLICFPKEFRKIKKIINL
;
A
#
# COMPACT_ATOMS: atom_id res chain seq x y z
N THR A 1 7.82 12.51 -14.71
CA THR A 1 6.99 11.75 -13.74
C THR A 1 7.10 12.40 -12.37
N LYS A 2 5.99 12.56 -11.67
CA LYS A 2 5.97 12.99 -10.26
C LYS A 2 5.53 11.81 -9.41
N ALA A 3 6.11 11.64 -8.23
CA ALA A 3 5.74 10.59 -7.29
C ALA A 3 5.51 11.14 -5.89
N ILE A 4 4.63 10.48 -5.13
CA ILE A 4 4.48 10.66 -3.70
C ILE A 4 4.80 9.30 -3.08
N LEU A 5 5.85 9.25 -2.27
CA LEU A 5 6.25 8.06 -1.53
C LEU A 5 5.76 8.19 -0.09
N ILE A 6 5.06 7.17 0.37
CA ILE A 6 4.37 7.16 1.67
C ILE A 6 4.98 6.05 2.51
N GLU A 7 5.47 6.40 3.69
CA GLU A 7 6.04 5.44 4.64
C GLU A 7 5.70 5.88 6.07
N PRO A 8 4.93 5.09 6.81
CA PRO A 8 4.49 5.45 8.16
C PRO A 8 5.59 5.34 9.21
N ILE A 9 6.50 4.36 9.10
CA ILE A 9 7.54 4.11 10.10
C ILE A 9 8.65 5.15 9.97
N LYS A 10 8.90 5.89 11.05
CA LYS A 10 9.82 7.04 11.03
C LYS A 10 11.22 6.69 10.53
N LYS A 11 11.78 5.57 10.98
CA LYS A 11 13.11 5.09 10.57
C LYS A 11 13.16 4.84 9.05
N ASN A 12 12.22 4.05 8.54
CA ASN A 12 12.12 3.71 7.11
C ASN A 12 11.88 4.98 6.27
N PHE A 13 11.06 5.90 6.76
CA PHE A 13 10.82 7.19 6.11
C PHE A 13 12.11 8.02 5.94
N LEU A 14 12.97 8.04 6.94
CA LEU A 14 14.26 8.74 6.85
C LEU A 14 15.19 8.08 5.85
N GLU A 15 15.23 6.76 5.81
CA GLU A 15 16.00 5.99 4.83
C GLU A 15 15.46 6.20 3.41
N LEU A 16 14.14 6.17 3.24
CA LEU A 16 13.46 6.48 1.97
C LEU A 16 13.88 7.87 1.46
N LYS A 17 13.83 8.89 2.30
CA LYS A 17 14.28 10.24 1.93
C LYS A 17 15.75 10.30 1.55
N LYS A 18 16.61 9.55 2.23
CA LYS A 18 18.04 9.46 1.92
C LYS A 18 18.27 8.83 0.55
N ASN A 19 17.56 7.74 0.25
CA ASN A 19 17.70 7.02 -1.01
C ASN A 19 17.25 7.86 -2.22
N TYR A 20 16.25 8.69 -2.05
CA TYR A 20 15.70 9.53 -3.12
C TYR A 20 16.08 11.03 -2.99
N LYS A 21 17.13 11.37 -2.22
CA LYS A 21 17.53 12.77 -1.95
C LYS A 21 17.79 13.62 -3.20
N ASN A 22 18.23 13.00 -4.29
CA ASN A 22 18.55 13.66 -5.55
C ASN A 22 17.35 13.71 -6.54
N SER A 23 16.20 13.15 -6.15
CA SER A 23 15.02 13.04 -7.03
C SER A 23 14.16 14.30 -6.93
N LYS A 24 14.26 15.21 -7.92
CA LYS A 24 13.56 16.49 -7.94
C LYS A 24 12.01 16.40 -7.98
N ASN A 25 11.46 15.26 -8.41
CA ASN A 25 10.03 15.09 -8.65
C ASN A 25 9.37 14.11 -7.66
N VAL A 26 9.98 13.90 -6.50
CA VAL A 26 9.48 13.02 -5.45
C VAL A 26 9.08 13.84 -4.24
N SER A 27 7.87 13.64 -3.77
CA SER A 27 7.37 14.12 -2.48
C SER A 27 7.31 12.97 -1.50
N PHE A 28 7.46 13.26 -0.21
CA PHE A 28 7.51 12.25 0.84
C PHE A 28 6.45 12.50 1.89
N GLU A 29 5.74 11.46 2.31
CA GLU A 29 4.70 11.52 3.32
C GLU A 29 5.00 10.52 4.44
N ASN A 30 5.14 11.01 5.69
CA ASN A 30 5.33 10.17 6.86
C ASN A 30 3.99 9.94 7.57
N SER A 31 3.16 9.12 6.99
CA SER A 31 1.87 8.72 7.54
C SER A 31 1.44 7.38 6.97
N ALA A 32 0.50 6.71 7.59
CA ALA A 32 -0.22 5.59 6.98
C ALA A 32 -1.48 6.11 6.29
N ILE A 33 -1.92 5.43 5.22
CA ILE A 33 -3.22 5.73 4.61
C ILE A 33 -4.28 4.85 5.25
N THR A 34 -5.37 5.46 5.71
CA THR A 34 -6.49 4.78 6.37
C THR A 34 -7.83 5.42 6.01
N LYS A 35 -8.91 4.82 6.49
CA LYS A 35 -10.29 5.35 6.30
C LYS A 35 -10.57 6.63 7.07
N LYS A 36 -9.84 6.88 8.16
CA LYS A 36 -10.01 8.03 9.05
C LYS A 36 -8.64 8.62 9.36
N ASN A 37 -8.59 9.93 9.49
CA ASN A 37 -7.42 10.61 10.03
C ASN A 37 -7.41 10.40 11.54
N ASP A 38 -6.35 9.76 12.04
CA ASP A 38 -6.20 9.39 13.44
C ASP A 38 -4.73 9.11 13.78
N ILE A 39 -4.50 8.69 14.99
CA ILE A 39 -3.23 8.12 15.45
C ILE A 39 -3.47 6.65 15.71
N ILE A 40 -2.66 5.83 15.06
CA ILE A 40 -2.73 4.37 15.18
C ILE A 40 -1.39 3.80 15.62
N TYR A 41 -1.38 2.51 15.90
CA TYR A 41 -0.16 1.77 16.19
C TYR A 41 0.07 0.70 15.13
N LEU A 42 1.30 0.67 14.58
CA LEU A 42 1.79 -0.45 13.78
C LEU A 42 2.65 -1.36 14.65
N PHE A 43 2.55 -2.65 14.42
CA PHE A 43 3.44 -3.64 15.01
C PHE A 43 4.65 -3.83 14.09
N LYS A 44 5.82 -3.90 14.67
CA LYS A 44 7.09 -4.13 13.96
C LYS A 44 8.07 -4.93 14.83
N VAL A 45 9.10 -5.47 14.21
CA VAL A 45 10.22 -6.05 14.95
C VAL A 45 11.00 -4.94 15.63
N HIS A 46 11.35 -5.14 16.91
CA HIS A 46 12.21 -4.20 17.64
C HIS A 46 13.60 -4.19 16.99
N ASP A 47 14.18 -3.01 16.81
CA ASP A 47 15.44 -2.81 16.07
C ASP A 47 16.59 -3.67 16.59
N TYR A 48 16.67 -3.90 17.91
CA TYR A 48 17.66 -4.77 18.55
C TYR A 48 17.63 -6.23 18.06
N TYR A 49 16.46 -6.72 17.61
CA TYR A 49 16.28 -8.10 17.17
C TYR A 49 16.25 -8.29 15.66
N LEU A 50 16.36 -7.22 14.87
CA LEU A 50 16.28 -7.28 13.40
C LEU A 50 17.26 -8.29 12.79
N ASN A 51 18.50 -8.35 13.30
CA ASN A 51 19.52 -9.27 12.80
C ASN A 51 19.23 -10.76 13.04
N ARG A 52 18.16 -11.09 13.77
CA ARG A 52 17.71 -12.47 14.00
C ARG A 52 16.71 -12.95 12.95
N TYR A 53 16.31 -12.09 12.04
CA TYR A 53 15.29 -12.35 11.04
C TYR A 53 15.81 -12.06 9.64
N ASP A 54 15.19 -12.74 8.67
CA ASP A 54 15.47 -12.52 7.25
C ASP A 54 15.03 -11.14 6.79
N ASP A 55 15.52 -10.68 5.64
CA ASP A 55 15.29 -9.32 5.16
C ASP A 55 13.81 -9.00 4.94
N HIS A 56 13.01 -9.97 4.44
CA HIS A 56 11.57 -9.78 4.27
C HIS A 56 10.86 -9.55 5.61
N VAL A 57 11.26 -10.24 6.68
CA VAL A 57 10.67 -10.06 8.01
C VAL A 57 11.11 -8.75 8.66
N ARG A 58 12.32 -8.26 8.36
CA ARG A 58 12.83 -6.99 8.89
C ARG A 58 12.00 -5.80 8.42
N GLY A 59 11.46 -5.86 7.19
CA GLY A 59 10.59 -4.84 6.62
C GLY A 59 9.13 -4.92 7.05
N LEU A 60 8.73 -6.00 7.70
CA LEU A 60 7.34 -6.31 8.00
C LEU A 60 6.77 -5.36 9.05
N ASN A 61 5.74 -4.60 8.67
CA ASN A 61 5.02 -3.70 9.56
C ASN A 61 3.52 -3.85 9.32
N SER A 62 2.74 -4.15 10.34
CA SER A 62 1.31 -4.43 10.16
C SER A 62 0.45 -3.86 11.28
N PHE A 63 -0.82 -3.61 10.96
CA PHE A 63 -1.87 -3.32 11.96
C PHE A 63 -2.20 -4.53 12.83
N ASP A 64 -1.94 -5.73 12.33
CA ASP A 64 -2.23 -7.00 13.02
C ASP A 64 -0.93 -7.65 13.50
N ILE A 65 -0.78 -7.78 14.82
CA ILE A 65 0.35 -8.48 15.42
C ILE A 65 0.46 -9.95 14.96
N ASN A 66 -0.70 -10.59 14.66
CA ASN A 66 -0.72 -11.97 14.20
C ASN A 66 -0.08 -12.13 12.81
N HIS A 67 -0.06 -11.08 12.01
CA HIS A 67 0.65 -11.09 10.73
C HIS A 67 2.15 -11.32 10.96
N LEU A 68 2.78 -10.58 11.86
CA LEU A 68 4.19 -10.76 12.20
C LEU A 68 4.47 -12.17 12.80
N ILE A 69 3.59 -12.63 13.68
CA ILE A 69 3.73 -13.95 14.33
C ILE A 69 3.66 -15.09 13.30
N LYS A 70 2.78 -15.00 12.32
CA LYS A 70 2.67 -15.96 11.20
C LYS A 70 3.94 -16.02 10.35
N HIS A 71 4.67 -14.92 10.23
CA HIS A 71 5.98 -14.85 9.58
C HIS A 71 7.15 -15.22 10.49
N GLY A 72 6.88 -15.87 11.63
CA GLY A 72 7.91 -16.41 12.52
C GLY A 72 8.49 -15.42 13.53
N VAL A 73 7.92 -14.21 13.65
CA VAL A 73 8.40 -13.24 14.63
C VAL A 73 7.94 -13.62 16.03
N GLN A 74 8.89 -13.77 16.96
CA GLN A 74 8.57 -14.03 18.37
C GLN A 74 7.86 -12.81 18.97
N LYS A 75 6.75 -13.04 19.66
CA LYS A 75 5.92 -11.97 20.26
C LYS A 75 6.71 -11.00 21.14
N LYS A 76 7.71 -11.49 21.89
CA LYS A 76 8.59 -10.67 22.75
C LYS A 76 9.53 -9.72 21.96
N HIS A 77 9.70 -9.95 20.65
CA HIS A 77 10.50 -9.11 19.77
C HIS A 77 9.66 -8.05 19.03
N ILE A 78 8.34 -8.08 19.23
CA ILE A 78 7.41 -7.16 18.58
C ILE A 78 7.18 -5.94 19.46
N ILE A 79 7.28 -4.77 18.86
CA ILE A 79 6.92 -3.50 19.50
C ILE A 79 5.82 -2.80 18.73
N LYS A 80 5.22 -1.79 19.37
CA LYS A 80 4.25 -0.88 18.75
C LYS A 80 4.96 0.44 18.43
N GLU A 81 4.78 0.91 17.20
CA GLU A 81 5.17 2.27 16.81
C GLU A 81 3.93 3.10 16.52
N LYS A 82 3.88 4.29 17.14
CA LYS A 82 2.80 5.25 16.94
C LYS A 82 2.99 5.96 15.61
N VAL A 83 1.97 5.94 14.75
CA VAL A 83 2.00 6.56 13.43
C VAL A 83 0.79 7.46 13.21
N PHE A 84 0.98 8.56 12.50
CA PHE A 84 -0.11 9.40 12.01
C PHE A 84 -0.76 8.79 10.80
N THR A 85 -2.03 9.09 10.59
CA THR A 85 -2.73 8.62 9.40
C THR A 85 -3.31 9.78 8.58
N LEU A 86 -3.49 9.52 7.30
CA LEU A 86 -4.25 10.36 6.38
C LEU A 86 -5.25 9.51 5.63
N THR A 87 -6.35 10.10 5.26
CA THR A 87 -7.24 9.53 4.25
C THR A 87 -6.72 9.85 2.84
N PHE A 88 -7.12 9.07 1.83
CA PHE A 88 -6.84 9.45 0.43
C PHE A 88 -7.33 10.86 0.07
N LYS A 89 -8.47 11.29 0.62
CA LYS A 89 -9.01 12.64 0.38
C LYS A 89 -8.06 13.72 0.89
N GLU A 90 -7.53 13.54 2.10
CA GLU A 90 -6.58 14.47 2.70
C GLU A 90 -5.24 14.46 1.97
N LEU A 91 -4.73 13.29 1.61
CA LEU A 91 -3.54 13.15 0.77
C LEU A 91 -3.69 13.90 -0.55
N PHE A 92 -4.81 13.68 -1.26
CA PHE A 92 -5.07 14.35 -2.54
C PHE A 92 -5.20 15.87 -2.40
N LYS A 93 -5.78 16.35 -1.30
CA LYS A 93 -5.86 17.77 -0.99
C LYS A 93 -4.48 18.34 -0.66
N LYS A 94 -3.73 17.69 0.23
CA LYS A 94 -2.39 18.12 0.68
C LYS A 94 -1.43 18.34 -0.49
N TYR A 95 -1.42 17.40 -1.43
CA TYR A 95 -0.54 17.45 -2.61
C TYR A 95 -1.19 18.09 -3.85
N ASN A 96 -2.39 18.65 -3.71
CA ASN A 96 -3.16 19.26 -4.81
C ASN A 96 -3.22 18.37 -6.06
N LEU A 97 -3.48 17.07 -5.86
CA LEU A 97 -3.49 16.08 -6.93
C LEU A 97 -4.65 16.34 -7.91
N LYS A 98 -4.31 16.61 -9.17
CA LYS A 98 -5.26 16.75 -10.27
C LYS A 98 -5.37 15.50 -11.13
N LYS A 99 -4.34 14.66 -11.11
CA LYS A 99 -4.24 13.42 -11.86
C LYS A 99 -3.46 12.40 -11.03
N LEU A 100 -3.83 11.13 -11.15
CA LEU A 100 -3.09 10.00 -10.61
C LEU A 100 -3.10 8.89 -11.66
N ASP A 101 -1.95 8.58 -12.21
CA ASP A 101 -1.79 7.58 -13.28
C ASP A 101 -1.63 6.19 -12.70
N LEU A 102 -0.88 6.06 -11.61
CA LEU A 102 -0.56 4.81 -10.95
C LEU A 102 -0.75 4.93 -9.43
N LEU A 103 -1.42 3.96 -8.85
CA LEU A 103 -1.49 3.71 -7.41
C LEU A 103 -0.84 2.35 -7.14
N PHE A 104 0.30 2.34 -6.44
CA PHE A 104 0.97 1.13 -5.97
C PHE A 104 0.75 1.03 -4.46
N ILE A 105 0.27 -0.12 -3.99
CA ILE A 105 -0.03 -0.40 -2.58
C ILE A 105 0.69 -1.69 -2.20
N ASP A 106 1.42 -1.61 -1.09
CA ASP A 106 2.10 -2.72 -0.44
C ASP A 106 2.12 -2.39 1.07
N VAL A 107 1.15 -2.91 1.81
CA VAL A 107 0.88 -2.53 3.21
C VAL A 107 0.55 -3.72 4.11
N GLU A 108 1.08 -4.89 3.75
CA GLU A 108 1.13 -6.07 4.61
C GLU A 108 -0.26 -6.48 5.16
N GLY A 109 -1.22 -6.69 4.22
CA GLY A 109 -2.55 -7.24 4.50
C GLY A 109 -3.68 -6.22 4.65
N TYR A 110 -3.41 -4.91 4.53
CA TYR A 110 -4.44 -3.87 4.49
C TYR A 110 -4.73 -3.36 3.06
N ASP A 111 -4.08 -3.92 2.07
CA ASP A 111 -4.09 -3.55 0.65
C ASP A 111 -5.49 -3.46 0.08
N ALA A 112 -6.26 -4.53 0.21
CA ALA A 112 -7.63 -4.60 -0.32
C ALA A 112 -8.56 -3.53 0.28
N ASP A 113 -8.39 -3.18 1.55
CA ASP A 113 -9.17 -2.11 2.20
C ASP A 113 -8.86 -0.77 1.56
N LEU A 114 -7.59 -0.48 1.31
CA LEU A 114 -7.16 0.75 0.64
C LEU A 114 -7.66 0.82 -0.81
N VAL A 115 -7.56 -0.29 -1.56
CA VAL A 115 -8.09 -0.32 -2.94
C VAL A 115 -9.60 -0.09 -2.95
N ILE A 116 -10.34 -0.71 -2.04
CA ILE A 116 -11.80 -0.49 -1.90
C ILE A 116 -12.11 0.98 -1.61
N ASP A 117 -11.36 1.59 -0.70
CA ASP A 117 -11.58 2.99 -0.33
C ASP A 117 -11.22 3.93 -1.48
N PHE A 118 -10.12 3.67 -2.17
CA PHE A 118 -9.73 4.43 -3.36
C PHE A 118 -10.80 4.37 -4.47
N LEU A 119 -11.26 3.17 -4.81
CA LEU A 119 -12.28 2.97 -5.85
C LEU A 119 -13.61 3.70 -5.53
N LYS A 120 -14.00 3.72 -4.26
CA LYS A 120 -15.23 4.41 -3.80
C LYS A 120 -15.16 5.93 -3.97
N LEU A 121 -13.97 6.52 -3.95
CA LEU A 121 -13.82 7.96 -4.16
C LEU A 121 -14.18 8.40 -5.58
N LYS A 122 -14.05 7.51 -6.58
CA LYS A 122 -14.34 7.77 -7.99
C LYS A 122 -13.63 9.01 -8.57
N LYS A 123 -12.55 9.44 -7.92
CA LYS A 123 -11.86 10.68 -8.29
C LYS A 123 -10.88 10.48 -9.43
N PHE A 124 -10.17 9.35 -9.44
CA PHE A 124 -9.15 9.04 -10.42
C PHE A 124 -9.39 7.68 -11.06
N ARG A 125 -8.98 7.56 -12.32
CA ARG A 125 -9.00 6.33 -13.12
C ARG A 125 -7.55 5.85 -13.30
N SER A 126 -6.96 5.40 -12.19
CA SER A 126 -5.55 5.00 -12.12
C SER A 126 -5.36 3.53 -12.45
N ILE A 127 -4.18 3.17 -12.95
CA ILE A 127 -3.68 1.79 -12.84
C ILE A 127 -3.47 1.53 -11.34
N ILE A 128 -3.90 0.37 -10.85
CA ILE A 128 -3.75 -0.03 -9.45
C ILE A 128 -2.94 -1.31 -9.40
N ILE A 129 -1.88 -1.33 -8.60
CA ILE A 129 -1.07 -2.51 -8.32
C ILE A 129 -1.11 -2.71 -6.81
N PHE A 130 -1.41 -3.93 -6.36
CA PHE A 130 -1.43 -4.23 -4.93
C PHE A 130 -1.22 -5.73 -4.68
N GLU A 131 -0.68 -6.06 -3.51
CA GLU A 131 -0.53 -7.43 -3.06
C GLU A 131 -1.87 -8.03 -2.65
N TYR A 132 -2.18 -9.27 -3.15
CA TYR A 132 -3.48 -9.89 -2.90
C TYR A 132 -3.40 -11.23 -2.15
N ILE A 133 -2.22 -11.83 -2.01
CA ILE A 133 -2.07 -13.16 -1.40
C ILE A 133 -2.51 -13.21 0.07
N HIS A 134 -2.41 -12.11 0.78
CA HIS A 134 -2.86 -11.99 2.18
C HIS A 134 -4.34 -11.57 2.31
N VAL A 135 -5.04 -11.38 1.20
CA VAL A 135 -6.45 -10.97 1.19
C VAL A 135 -7.34 -12.21 1.34
N ASN A 136 -8.20 -12.25 2.37
CA ASN A 136 -9.14 -13.35 2.50
C ASN A 136 -10.15 -13.41 1.35
N ASN A 137 -10.65 -14.62 1.04
CA ASN A 137 -11.51 -14.90 -0.11
C ASN A 137 -12.78 -14.03 -0.17
N ILE A 138 -13.40 -13.73 0.98
CA ILE A 138 -14.62 -12.92 1.04
C ILE A 138 -14.31 -11.48 0.61
N LYS A 139 -13.23 -10.91 1.12
CA LYS A 139 -12.79 -9.56 0.78
C LYS A 139 -12.32 -9.47 -0.68
N LEU A 140 -11.59 -10.47 -1.14
CA LEU A 140 -11.15 -10.56 -2.54
C LEU A 140 -12.36 -10.60 -3.49
N LYS A 141 -13.35 -11.47 -3.24
CA LYS A 141 -14.59 -11.53 -4.03
C LYS A 141 -15.32 -10.18 -4.08
N LYS A 142 -15.41 -9.48 -2.94
CA LYS A 142 -15.98 -8.13 -2.87
C LYS A 142 -15.21 -7.14 -3.73
N LEU A 143 -13.88 -7.19 -3.69
CA LEU A 143 -13.00 -6.32 -4.46
C LEU A 143 -13.13 -6.57 -5.97
N LEU A 144 -13.14 -7.84 -6.40
CA LEU A 144 -13.33 -8.20 -7.80
C LEU A 144 -14.68 -7.73 -8.35
N ASN A 145 -15.75 -7.79 -7.54
CA ASN A 145 -17.06 -7.23 -7.88
C ASN A 145 -17.00 -5.69 -8.03
N LEU A 146 -16.21 -5.01 -7.20
CA LEU A 146 -16.01 -3.56 -7.36
C LEU A 146 -15.22 -3.23 -8.64
N PHE A 147 -14.20 -3.99 -8.98
CA PHE A 147 -13.49 -3.82 -10.25
C PHE A 147 -14.44 -3.94 -11.44
N LYS A 148 -15.30 -4.97 -11.46
CA LYS A 148 -16.34 -5.12 -12.47
C LYS A 148 -17.28 -3.92 -12.50
N LYS A 149 -17.79 -3.48 -11.35
CA LYS A 149 -18.69 -2.32 -11.19
C LYS A 149 -18.07 -1.03 -11.70
N TYR A 150 -16.78 -0.81 -11.44
CA TYR A 150 -16.07 0.41 -11.83
C TYR A 150 -15.34 0.29 -13.19
N ASN A 151 -15.66 -0.76 -13.96
CA ASN A 151 -15.07 -0.98 -15.29
C ASN A 151 -13.54 -1.06 -15.26
N TYR A 152 -12.98 -1.87 -14.39
CA TYR A 152 -11.59 -2.32 -14.40
C TYR A 152 -11.50 -3.75 -14.94
N PHE A 153 -10.43 -4.06 -15.65
CA PHE A 153 -9.96 -5.42 -15.85
C PHE A 153 -8.69 -5.62 -15.03
N TYR A 154 -8.36 -6.86 -14.72
CA TYR A 154 -7.20 -7.19 -13.90
C TYR A 154 -6.58 -8.51 -14.35
N PHE A 155 -5.33 -8.71 -14.00
CA PHE A 155 -4.61 -9.97 -14.07
C PHE A 155 -3.61 -10.03 -12.91
N ASP A 156 -3.18 -11.23 -12.57
CA ASP A 156 -2.19 -11.47 -11.53
C ASP A 156 -0.80 -11.64 -12.11
N ILE A 157 0.19 -11.14 -11.40
CA ILE A 157 1.62 -11.39 -11.63
C ILE A 157 2.25 -11.70 -10.28
N GLY A 158 2.58 -12.98 -10.06
CA GLY A 158 3.10 -13.44 -8.78
C GLY A 158 2.11 -13.15 -7.64
N GLU A 159 2.53 -12.36 -6.68
CA GLU A 159 1.75 -12.02 -5.49
C GLU A 159 0.86 -10.79 -5.67
N ASN A 160 0.95 -10.12 -6.84
CA ASN A 160 0.29 -8.86 -7.10
C ASN A 160 -0.86 -8.98 -8.10
N LEU A 161 -1.94 -8.21 -7.88
CA LEU A 161 -2.95 -7.91 -8.89
C LEU A 161 -2.63 -6.55 -9.54
N ILE A 162 -2.62 -6.56 -10.87
CA ILE A 162 -2.50 -5.35 -11.68
C ILE A 162 -3.85 -5.06 -12.31
N CYS A 163 -4.42 -3.91 -12.00
CA CYS A 163 -5.76 -3.52 -12.36
C CYS A 163 -5.74 -2.29 -13.25
N PHE A 164 -6.40 -2.38 -14.40
CA PHE A 164 -6.46 -1.31 -15.40
C PHE A 164 -7.89 -0.82 -15.60
N PRO A 165 -8.11 0.49 -15.67
CA PRO A 165 -9.37 1.02 -16.21
C PRO A 165 -9.61 0.52 -17.64
N LYS A 166 -10.87 0.27 -18.01
CA LYS A 166 -11.22 -0.27 -19.36
C LYS A 166 -10.74 0.60 -20.52
N GLU A 167 -10.56 1.88 -20.33
CA GLU A 167 -10.01 2.82 -21.32
C GLU A 167 -8.57 2.49 -21.72
N PHE A 168 -7.84 1.75 -20.90
CA PHE A 168 -6.47 1.26 -21.19
C PHE A 168 -6.45 -0.08 -21.96
N ARG A 169 -7.56 -0.51 -22.57
CA ARG A 169 -7.66 -1.79 -23.31
C ARG A 169 -6.60 -1.98 -24.40
N LYS A 170 -6.05 -0.91 -24.96
CA LYS A 170 -4.94 -1.01 -25.92
C LYS A 170 -3.71 -1.68 -25.32
N ILE A 171 -3.49 -1.55 -24.02
CA ILE A 171 -2.38 -2.21 -23.30
C ILE A 171 -2.59 -3.73 -23.31
N LYS A 172 -3.83 -4.24 -23.22
CA LYS A 172 -4.15 -5.67 -23.28
C LYS A 172 -3.63 -6.34 -24.55
N LYS A 173 -3.63 -5.62 -25.70
CA LYS A 173 -3.09 -6.12 -26.97
C LYS A 173 -1.56 -6.20 -26.99
N ILE A 174 -0.88 -5.41 -26.16
CA ILE A 174 0.60 -5.36 -26.10
C ILE A 174 1.13 -6.46 -25.19
N ILE A 175 0.36 -6.83 -24.16
CA ILE A 175 0.77 -7.83 -23.14
C ILE A 175 0.36 -9.27 -23.54
N ASN A 176 -0.30 -9.46 -24.70
CA ASN A 176 -0.79 -10.77 -25.20
C ASN A 176 -1.64 -11.56 -24.16
N LEU A 177 -2.46 -10.88 -23.36
CA LEU A 177 -3.41 -11.45 -22.41
C LEU A 177 -4.84 -11.46 -22.95
#